data_3a5d40b941344364acdb8990790ce25d
#
_entry.id   3a5d40b941344364acdb8990790ce25d
#
_cell.length_a   1.000
_cell.length_b   1.000
_cell.length_c   1.000
_cell.angle_alpha   90.00
_cell.angle_beta   90.00
_cell.angle_gamma   90.00
#
_symmetry.space_group_name_H-M   'P 1'
#
loop_
_entity.id
_entity.type
_entity.pdbx_description
1 polymer ?
#
loop_
_entity_poly.entity_id
_entity_poly.type
_entity_poly.pdbx_seq_one_letter_code
_entity_poly.pdbx_strand_id
1 'polypeptide(L)'
;MKIIRLRDGKERSLLRRHPWIFDGAIASGGADAGETVRVESHAGQFLGWAAFSPSSKIRARVWSFDESQRIDASFFAARIDQAIKARGRFDIKSNGLRLIHGESDGLPGLVVDRYADTLVAQFSSCGTEKWKSVIVQSLLEQTGLTRLYERSDASVRALEGLPEATGWLAYPAPTLPAARGSLPPEGAAAPAARQSRFCGPDLDSPALGTAVVITEHDWKLSLDVAEGHKTGFYLDQRDSRQKFAAATRRLKFQNVLNCYCYTGGFTVAALAGGAGHVTSIDSSGPAIERAKANVALNGFDASRTTMLDADVNAMLRQYQREGKTFDAIVLDPPKFAPTVKHAERAARAYKDINRLALAILAPGGVLFTYSCSGGISADLFHKIVASAGTDAGVDAFITERMGGAPDHPMTIAFPEGEYLKGLVLVKRPAG
;
A
#
# COMPACT_ATOMS: atom_id res chain seq x y z
N MET A 1 -10.57 -29.63 -18.35
CA MET A 1 -9.51 -28.68 -17.89
C MET A 1 -9.23 -27.75 -19.06
N LYS A 2 -9.26 -26.40 -18.85
CA LYS A 2 -8.99 -25.41 -19.89
C LYS A 2 -7.48 -25.17 -20.00
N ILE A 3 -6.99 -25.00 -21.23
CA ILE A 3 -5.56 -24.83 -21.53
C ILE A 3 -5.37 -23.52 -22.30
N ILE A 4 -4.33 -22.77 -21.98
CA ILE A 4 -3.79 -21.71 -22.83
C ILE A 4 -2.39 -22.11 -23.28
N ARG A 5 -2.13 -21.93 -24.59
CA ARG A 5 -0.83 -22.25 -25.19
C ARG A 5 -0.13 -20.97 -25.63
N LEU A 6 1.14 -20.83 -25.23
CA LEU A 6 1.94 -19.67 -25.60
C LEU A 6 2.47 -19.76 -27.03
N ARG A 7 2.75 -18.61 -27.61
CA ARG A 7 3.49 -18.49 -28.86
C ARG A 7 4.95 -18.89 -28.64
N ASP A 8 5.57 -19.39 -29.68
CA ASP A 8 6.99 -19.75 -29.65
C ASP A 8 7.87 -18.60 -29.14
N GLY A 9 8.81 -18.88 -28.25
CA GLY A 9 9.72 -17.93 -27.63
C GLY A 9 9.09 -16.99 -26.59
N LYS A 10 7.78 -17.11 -26.28
CA LYS A 10 7.09 -16.29 -25.26
C LYS A 10 7.07 -16.92 -23.87
N GLU A 11 7.59 -18.13 -23.70
CA GLU A 11 7.71 -18.84 -22.43
C GLU A 11 8.86 -18.32 -21.53
N ARG A 12 9.79 -17.52 -22.04
CA ARG A 12 11.01 -17.11 -21.34
C ARG A 12 10.76 -16.41 -20.01
N SER A 13 9.73 -15.58 -19.91
CA SER A 13 9.37 -14.90 -18.65
C SER A 13 8.88 -15.92 -17.60
N LEU A 14 8.06 -16.89 -18.00
CA LEU A 14 7.55 -17.91 -17.09
C LEU A 14 8.67 -18.88 -16.63
N LEU A 15 9.59 -19.24 -17.52
CA LEU A 15 10.78 -20.01 -17.16
C LEU A 15 11.66 -19.31 -16.11
N ARG A 16 11.61 -17.97 -16.07
CA ARG A 16 12.23 -17.13 -15.04
C ARG A 16 11.30 -16.87 -13.85
N ARG A 17 10.18 -17.59 -13.75
CA ARG A 17 9.19 -17.48 -12.66
C ARG A 17 8.45 -16.14 -12.58
N HIS A 18 8.44 -15.36 -13.68
CA HIS A 18 7.64 -14.14 -13.72
C HIS A 18 6.14 -14.50 -13.77
N PRO A 19 5.28 -13.92 -12.90
CA PRO A 19 3.90 -14.40 -12.73
C PRO A 19 2.91 -13.87 -13.76
N TRP A 20 3.28 -12.95 -14.65
CA TRP A 20 2.34 -12.34 -15.60
C TRP A 20 2.48 -12.90 -17.01
N ILE A 21 1.34 -13.18 -17.62
CA ILE A 21 1.20 -13.60 -19.02
C ILE A 21 0.39 -12.54 -19.76
N PHE A 22 1.02 -11.85 -20.68
CA PHE A 22 0.36 -10.82 -21.49
C PHE A 22 -0.43 -11.44 -22.64
N ASP A 23 -1.50 -10.74 -23.10
CA ASP A 23 -2.37 -11.17 -24.19
C ASP A 23 -1.61 -11.53 -25.46
N GLY A 24 -0.64 -10.71 -25.83
CA GLY A 24 0.22 -10.95 -27.02
C GLY A 24 1.12 -12.18 -26.93
N ALA A 25 1.25 -12.82 -25.75
CA ALA A 25 2.03 -14.04 -25.59
C ALA A 25 1.20 -15.32 -25.89
N ILE A 26 -0.13 -15.25 -25.91
CA ILE A 26 -1.00 -16.41 -26.08
C ILE A 26 -1.25 -16.66 -27.57
N ALA A 27 -1.03 -17.90 -28.01
CA ALA A 27 -1.33 -18.39 -29.35
C ALA A 27 -2.77 -18.91 -29.48
N SER A 28 -3.22 -19.66 -28.48
CA SER A 28 -4.55 -20.28 -28.49
C SER A 28 -5.03 -20.60 -27.08
N GLY A 29 -6.33 -20.88 -26.97
CA GLY A 29 -6.99 -21.24 -25.73
C GLY A 29 -7.58 -20.01 -25.02
N GLY A 30 -8.31 -20.27 -23.94
CA GLY A 30 -9.00 -19.26 -23.14
C GLY A 30 -9.90 -19.92 -22.10
N ALA A 31 -10.48 -19.08 -21.23
CA ALA A 31 -11.37 -19.51 -20.17
C ALA A 31 -12.29 -18.35 -19.76
N ASP A 32 -13.27 -18.62 -18.90
CA ASP A 32 -14.06 -17.58 -18.27
C ASP A 32 -13.23 -16.83 -17.20
N ALA A 33 -13.70 -15.65 -16.82
CA ALA A 33 -13.02 -14.80 -15.86
C ALA A 33 -12.72 -15.53 -14.54
N GLY A 34 -11.48 -15.50 -14.11
CA GLY A 34 -11.00 -16.09 -12.87
C GLY A 34 -10.82 -17.60 -12.90
N GLU A 35 -11.15 -18.30 -13.99
CA GLU A 35 -10.91 -19.73 -14.07
C GLU A 35 -9.41 -20.06 -14.07
N THR A 36 -9.09 -21.16 -13.37
CA THR A 36 -7.74 -21.71 -13.38
C THR A 36 -7.51 -22.47 -14.69
N VAL A 37 -6.46 -22.10 -15.39
CA VAL A 37 -6.04 -22.70 -16.66
C VAL A 37 -4.66 -23.33 -16.53
N ARG A 38 -4.42 -24.40 -17.28
CA ARG A 38 -3.10 -24.95 -17.53
C ARG A 38 -2.40 -24.09 -18.58
N VAL A 39 -1.21 -23.63 -18.29
CA VAL A 39 -0.37 -22.87 -19.22
C VAL A 39 0.65 -23.81 -19.83
N GLU A 40 0.72 -23.84 -21.17
CA GLU A 40 1.67 -24.65 -21.92
C GLU A 40 2.55 -23.79 -22.83
N SER A 41 3.78 -24.26 -23.08
CA SER A 41 4.64 -23.72 -24.13
C SER A 41 4.04 -24.04 -25.52
N HIS A 42 4.65 -23.49 -26.58
CA HIS A 42 4.30 -23.87 -27.97
C HIS A 42 4.40 -25.40 -28.20
N ALA A 43 5.40 -26.04 -27.60
CA ALA A 43 5.64 -27.46 -27.68
C ALA A 43 4.76 -28.32 -26.74
N GLY A 44 3.81 -27.75 -26.02
CA GLY A 44 2.91 -28.46 -25.10
C GLY A 44 3.50 -28.75 -23.71
N GLN A 45 4.65 -28.25 -23.36
CA GLN A 45 5.25 -28.42 -22.04
C GLN A 45 4.51 -27.57 -21.01
N PHE A 46 4.28 -28.11 -19.81
CA PHE A 46 3.70 -27.35 -18.68
C PHE A 46 4.58 -26.19 -18.25
N LEU A 47 3.97 -25.02 -18.03
CA LEU A 47 4.65 -23.82 -17.56
C LEU A 47 4.08 -23.28 -16.25
N GLY A 48 2.82 -23.58 -15.92
CA GLY A 48 2.19 -23.14 -14.70
C GLY A 48 0.67 -23.28 -14.67
N TRP A 49 0.10 -23.15 -13.50
CA TRP A 49 -1.32 -22.94 -13.26
C TRP A 49 -1.59 -21.45 -13.11
N ALA A 50 -2.57 -20.89 -13.80
CA ALA A 50 -2.83 -19.46 -13.79
C ALA A 50 -4.33 -19.14 -13.75
N ALA A 51 -4.70 -18.01 -13.15
CA ALA A 51 -6.03 -17.44 -13.30
C ALA A 51 -6.14 -16.67 -14.62
N PHE A 52 -7.21 -16.87 -15.36
CA PHE A 52 -7.46 -16.24 -16.64
C PHE A 52 -8.29 -14.96 -16.49
N SER A 53 -7.92 -13.91 -17.22
CA SER A 53 -8.59 -12.60 -17.21
C SER A 53 -8.88 -12.17 -18.66
N PRO A 54 -10.08 -12.43 -19.19
CA PRO A 54 -10.40 -12.23 -20.62
C PRO A 54 -10.34 -10.76 -21.07
N SER A 55 -10.54 -9.79 -20.19
CA SER A 55 -10.53 -8.37 -20.50
C SER A 55 -9.16 -7.71 -20.29
N SER A 56 -8.28 -8.29 -19.48
CA SER A 56 -7.01 -7.69 -19.08
C SER A 56 -5.92 -7.88 -20.14
N LYS A 57 -5.00 -6.89 -20.24
CA LYS A 57 -3.74 -7.06 -20.97
C LYS A 57 -2.81 -8.06 -20.29
N ILE A 58 -2.87 -8.18 -18.96
CA ILE A 58 -2.28 -9.30 -18.22
C ILE A 58 -3.29 -10.44 -18.25
N ARG A 59 -3.27 -11.19 -19.34
CA ARG A 59 -4.27 -12.18 -19.71
C ARG A 59 -4.37 -13.35 -18.74
N ALA A 60 -3.26 -13.70 -18.07
CA ALA A 60 -3.29 -14.67 -17.01
C ALA A 60 -2.23 -14.34 -15.94
N ARG A 61 -2.52 -14.74 -14.69
CA ARG A 61 -1.63 -14.57 -13.54
C ARG A 61 -1.37 -15.93 -12.90
N VAL A 62 -0.09 -16.29 -12.79
CA VAL A 62 0.33 -17.62 -12.34
C VAL A 62 0.15 -17.78 -10.84
N TRP A 63 -0.58 -18.83 -10.44
CA TRP A 63 -0.74 -19.29 -9.07
C TRP A 63 0.42 -20.18 -8.63
N SER A 64 0.81 -21.13 -9.51
CA SER A 64 1.86 -22.11 -9.23
C SER A 64 2.61 -22.52 -10.49
N PHE A 65 3.90 -22.73 -10.33
CA PHE A 65 4.78 -23.30 -11.35
C PHE A 65 5.04 -24.79 -11.10
N ASP A 66 4.35 -25.42 -10.15
CA ASP A 66 4.41 -26.84 -9.85
C ASP A 66 3.22 -27.53 -10.50
N GLU A 67 3.49 -28.47 -11.40
CA GLU A 67 2.46 -29.21 -12.14
C GLU A 67 1.59 -30.07 -11.24
N SER A 68 2.15 -30.62 -10.16
CA SER A 68 1.44 -31.44 -9.18
C SER A 68 0.52 -30.63 -8.26
N GLN A 69 0.70 -29.31 -8.20
CA GLN A 69 -0.08 -28.45 -7.31
C GLN A 69 -1.53 -28.35 -7.77
N ARG A 70 -2.45 -28.75 -6.93
CA ARG A 70 -3.87 -28.48 -7.12
C ARG A 70 -4.21 -27.08 -6.63
N ILE A 71 -4.95 -26.33 -7.45
CA ILE A 71 -5.43 -24.98 -7.09
C ILE A 71 -6.87 -25.11 -6.55
N ASP A 72 -6.97 -25.18 -5.24
CA ASP A 72 -8.22 -25.35 -4.48
C ASP A 72 -8.17 -24.54 -3.17
N ALA A 73 -9.17 -24.72 -2.30
CA ALA A 73 -9.25 -24.01 -1.02
C ALA A 73 -8.00 -24.23 -0.14
N SER A 74 -7.43 -25.43 -0.15
CA SER A 74 -6.23 -25.76 0.64
C SER A 74 -4.99 -25.02 0.13
N PHE A 75 -4.88 -24.79 -1.18
CA PHE A 75 -3.83 -23.99 -1.78
C PHE A 75 -3.88 -22.54 -1.25
N PHE A 76 -5.05 -21.90 -1.28
CA PHE A 76 -5.20 -20.53 -0.80
C PHE A 76 -4.92 -20.44 0.71
N ALA A 77 -5.44 -21.38 1.50
CA ALA A 77 -5.17 -21.43 2.93
C ALA A 77 -3.67 -21.55 3.23
N ALA A 78 -2.95 -22.44 2.52
CA ALA A 78 -1.51 -22.61 2.70
C ALA A 78 -0.71 -21.36 2.29
N ARG A 79 -1.08 -20.68 1.19
CA ARG A 79 -0.42 -19.45 0.74
C ARG A 79 -0.63 -18.29 1.71
N ILE A 80 -1.85 -18.14 2.24
CA ILE A 80 -2.20 -17.12 3.24
C ILE A 80 -1.41 -17.37 4.53
N ASP A 81 -1.36 -18.60 5.01
CA ASP A 81 -0.58 -19.00 6.20
C ASP A 81 0.91 -18.68 6.03
N GLN A 82 1.48 -19.04 4.87
CA GLN A 82 2.87 -18.73 4.54
C GLN A 82 3.14 -17.22 4.56
N ALA A 83 2.26 -16.41 3.97
CA ALA A 83 2.38 -14.97 3.92
C ALA A 83 2.33 -14.35 5.34
N ILE A 84 1.36 -14.76 6.17
CA ILE A 84 1.22 -14.29 7.56
C ILE A 84 2.46 -14.66 8.38
N LYS A 85 2.91 -15.91 8.30
CA LYS A 85 4.11 -16.40 9.01
C LYS A 85 5.38 -15.69 8.56
N ALA A 86 5.49 -15.34 7.29
CA ALA A 86 6.63 -14.59 6.77
C ALA A 86 6.76 -13.22 7.45
N ARG A 87 5.63 -12.52 7.72
CA ARG A 87 5.61 -11.21 8.41
C ARG A 87 6.11 -11.32 9.85
N GLY A 88 5.90 -12.44 10.53
CA GLY A 88 6.43 -12.70 11.87
C GLY A 88 7.96 -12.80 11.94
N ARG A 89 8.66 -12.88 10.80
CA ARG A 89 10.13 -12.88 10.72
C ARG A 89 10.73 -11.48 10.69
N PHE A 90 9.91 -10.46 10.46
CA PHE A 90 10.35 -9.07 10.41
C PHE A 90 10.15 -8.41 11.79
N ASP A 91 11.09 -7.59 12.22
CA ASP A 91 10.95 -6.78 13.44
C ASP A 91 10.07 -5.55 13.18
N ILE A 92 8.76 -5.80 13.02
CA ILE A 92 7.76 -4.77 12.74
C ILE A 92 7.15 -4.29 14.05
N LYS A 93 7.54 -3.10 14.50
CA LYS A 93 6.98 -2.44 15.70
C LYS A 93 5.71 -1.67 15.36
N SER A 94 4.68 -2.41 14.93
CA SER A 94 3.37 -1.84 14.60
C SER A 94 2.29 -2.93 14.65
N ASN A 95 1.06 -2.54 14.95
CA ASN A 95 -0.13 -3.36 14.74
C ASN A 95 -0.85 -3.02 13.43
N GLY A 96 -0.28 -2.11 12.62
CA GLY A 96 -0.63 -1.85 11.23
C GLY A 96 0.43 -2.45 10.30
N LEU A 97 0.08 -3.50 9.51
CA LEU A 97 1.05 -4.17 8.62
C LEU A 97 0.35 -4.82 7.43
N ARG A 98 1.07 -4.92 6.32
CA ARG A 98 0.64 -5.67 5.15
C ARG A 98 0.83 -7.16 5.37
N LEU A 99 -0.26 -7.93 5.36
CA LEU A 99 -0.22 -9.38 5.50
C LEU A 99 0.02 -10.09 4.16
N ILE A 100 -0.57 -9.57 3.07
CA ILE A 100 -0.44 -10.15 1.73
C ILE A 100 -0.10 -9.06 0.73
N HIS A 101 0.95 -9.29 -0.04
CA HIS A 101 1.47 -8.36 -1.05
C HIS A 101 1.48 -8.99 -2.45
N GLY A 102 0.32 -9.40 -2.92
CA GLY A 102 0.04 -9.82 -4.29
C GLY A 102 0.97 -10.90 -4.82
N GLU A 103 1.62 -10.57 -5.92
CA GLU A 103 2.55 -11.44 -6.65
C GLU A 103 3.71 -11.92 -5.77
N SER A 104 4.13 -11.11 -4.83
CA SER A 104 5.25 -11.42 -3.94
C SER A 104 4.94 -12.56 -2.95
N ASP A 105 3.67 -12.75 -2.62
CA ASP A 105 3.22 -13.85 -1.77
C ASP A 105 2.57 -15.00 -2.57
N GLY A 106 2.69 -14.97 -3.92
CA GLY A 106 2.09 -15.99 -4.80
C GLY A 106 0.56 -15.94 -4.85
N LEU A 107 -0.02 -14.79 -4.52
CA LEU A 107 -1.46 -14.50 -4.57
C LEU A 107 -1.72 -13.26 -5.46
N PRO A 108 -1.40 -13.34 -6.77
CA PRO A 108 -1.39 -12.20 -7.67
C PRO A 108 -2.74 -11.48 -7.72
N GLY A 109 -2.70 -10.17 -7.46
CA GLY A 109 -3.87 -9.30 -7.41
C GLY A 109 -4.60 -9.29 -6.06
N LEU A 110 -4.06 -9.92 -5.00
CA LEU A 110 -4.59 -9.83 -3.64
C LEU A 110 -3.68 -8.94 -2.79
N VAL A 111 -4.25 -7.93 -2.17
CA VAL A 111 -3.59 -7.15 -1.13
C VAL A 111 -4.42 -7.26 0.14
N VAL A 112 -3.77 -7.54 1.27
CA VAL A 112 -4.44 -7.56 2.58
C VAL A 112 -3.58 -6.81 3.59
N ASP A 113 -4.16 -5.76 4.16
CA ASP A 113 -3.57 -5.00 5.25
C ASP A 113 -4.34 -5.27 6.56
N ARG A 114 -3.59 -5.35 7.64
CA ARG A 114 -4.13 -5.37 9.00
C ARG A 114 -3.95 -4.00 9.63
N TYR A 115 -5.01 -3.46 10.19
CA TYR A 115 -5.03 -2.25 11.00
C TYR A 115 -5.62 -2.60 12.36
N ALA A 116 -4.76 -2.83 13.36
CA ALA A 116 -5.13 -3.28 14.71
C ALA A 116 -5.98 -4.57 14.67
N ASP A 117 -7.29 -4.47 14.89
CA ASP A 117 -8.27 -5.57 14.90
C ASP A 117 -9.03 -5.73 13.57
N THR A 118 -8.72 -4.93 12.57
CA THR A 118 -9.44 -4.87 11.29
C THR A 118 -8.54 -5.29 10.14
N LEU A 119 -9.03 -6.18 9.28
CA LEU A 119 -8.43 -6.51 7.99
C LEU A 119 -9.06 -5.63 6.89
N VAL A 120 -8.23 -5.20 5.95
CA VAL A 120 -8.70 -4.56 4.72
C VAL A 120 -8.13 -5.31 3.52
N ALA A 121 -9.02 -5.81 2.66
CA ALA A 121 -8.63 -6.61 1.51
C ALA A 121 -8.97 -5.91 0.20
N GLN A 122 -8.07 -6.03 -0.78
CA GLN A 122 -8.26 -5.63 -2.18
C GLN A 122 -8.19 -6.85 -3.08
N PHE A 123 -9.26 -7.10 -3.84
CA PHE A 123 -9.33 -8.15 -4.85
C PHE A 123 -9.22 -7.50 -6.23
N SER A 124 -8.02 -7.41 -6.78
CA SER A 124 -7.72 -6.62 -7.97
C SER A 124 -7.64 -7.44 -9.26
N SER A 125 -7.87 -8.75 -9.21
CA SER A 125 -7.83 -9.64 -10.38
C SER A 125 -9.02 -10.57 -10.43
N CYS A 126 -9.39 -11.04 -11.65
CA CYS A 126 -10.46 -12.01 -11.82
C CYS A 126 -10.24 -13.29 -10.99
N GLY A 127 -8.98 -13.72 -10.83
CA GLY A 127 -8.64 -14.88 -10.04
C GLY A 127 -8.97 -14.72 -8.57
N THR A 128 -8.56 -13.61 -7.97
CA THR A 128 -8.84 -13.32 -6.55
C THR A 128 -10.32 -13.07 -6.31
N GLU A 129 -11.02 -12.43 -7.26
CA GLU A 129 -12.47 -12.25 -7.20
C GLU A 129 -13.22 -13.57 -7.15
N LYS A 130 -12.84 -14.52 -8.02
CA LYS A 130 -13.45 -15.86 -8.05
C LYS A 130 -13.27 -16.63 -6.75
N TRP A 131 -12.13 -16.50 -6.11
CA TRP A 131 -11.79 -17.18 -4.87
C TRP A 131 -12.07 -16.35 -3.60
N LYS A 132 -12.75 -15.22 -3.73
CA LYS A 132 -12.98 -14.25 -2.64
C LYS A 132 -13.52 -14.90 -1.37
N SER A 133 -14.57 -15.70 -1.44
CA SER A 133 -15.17 -16.34 -0.26
C SER A 133 -14.21 -17.27 0.48
N VAL A 134 -13.43 -18.05 -0.26
CA VAL A 134 -12.41 -18.95 0.30
C VAL A 134 -11.28 -18.15 0.95
N ILE A 135 -10.83 -17.09 0.28
CA ILE A 135 -9.76 -16.21 0.79
C ILE A 135 -10.23 -15.50 2.07
N VAL A 136 -11.44 -14.93 2.08
CA VAL A 136 -12.02 -14.26 3.26
C VAL A 136 -12.12 -15.22 4.45
N GLN A 137 -12.68 -16.39 4.25
CA GLN A 137 -12.78 -17.41 5.29
C GLN A 137 -11.41 -17.76 5.87
N SER A 138 -10.45 -18.03 4.99
CA SER A 138 -9.09 -18.39 5.39
C SER A 138 -8.38 -17.27 6.16
N LEU A 139 -8.56 -16.00 5.75
CA LEU A 139 -8.02 -14.85 6.47
C LEU A 139 -8.57 -14.74 7.89
N LEU A 140 -9.88 -14.85 8.06
CA LEU A 140 -10.54 -14.77 9.37
C LEU A 140 -10.10 -15.90 10.29
N GLU A 141 -10.05 -17.14 9.76
CA GLU A 141 -9.63 -18.33 10.54
C GLU A 141 -8.17 -18.21 11.00
N GLN A 142 -7.26 -17.78 10.12
CA GLN A 142 -5.83 -17.76 10.42
C GLN A 142 -5.38 -16.55 11.25
N THR A 143 -6.08 -15.44 11.14
CA THR A 143 -5.77 -14.25 11.95
C THR A 143 -6.53 -14.21 13.27
N GLY A 144 -7.63 -14.96 13.41
CA GLY A 144 -8.55 -14.87 14.53
C GLY A 144 -9.32 -13.55 14.61
N LEU A 145 -9.22 -12.71 13.57
CA LEU A 145 -9.92 -11.42 13.49
C LEU A 145 -11.33 -11.64 12.94
N THR A 146 -12.25 -10.75 13.33
CA THR A 146 -13.67 -10.83 12.95
C THR A 146 -14.14 -9.65 12.11
N ARG A 147 -13.24 -8.67 11.85
CA ARG A 147 -13.52 -7.48 11.05
C ARG A 147 -12.73 -7.53 9.77
N LEU A 148 -13.42 -7.57 8.62
CA LEU A 148 -12.81 -7.51 7.30
C LEU A 148 -13.60 -6.58 6.39
N TYR A 149 -12.93 -5.53 5.90
CA TYR A 149 -13.48 -4.55 4.97
C TYR A 149 -12.89 -4.77 3.56
N GLU A 150 -13.69 -4.71 2.52
CA GLU A 150 -13.23 -4.73 1.13
C GLU A 150 -13.01 -3.32 0.61
N ARG A 151 -11.84 -3.09 -0.01
CA ARG A 151 -11.47 -1.85 -0.72
C ARG A 151 -11.03 -2.16 -2.15
N SER A 152 -11.92 -2.77 -2.92
CA SER A 152 -11.70 -3.14 -4.32
C SER A 152 -12.20 -2.04 -5.28
N ASP A 153 -11.80 -0.80 -5.02
CA ASP A 153 -12.15 0.44 -5.73
C ASP A 153 -11.04 0.95 -6.66
N ALA A 154 -9.94 0.21 -6.78
CA ALA A 154 -8.82 0.61 -7.62
C ALA A 154 -9.16 0.49 -9.12
N SER A 155 -8.70 1.47 -9.92
CA SER A 155 -8.90 1.52 -11.38
C SER A 155 -8.40 0.27 -12.14
N VAL A 156 -7.53 -0.52 -11.53
CA VAL A 156 -7.08 -1.80 -12.08
C VAL A 156 -8.22 -2.79 -12.28
N ARG A 157 -9.30 -2.73 -11.47
CA ARG A 157 -10.48 -3.61 -11.62
C ARG A 157 -11.21 -3.38 -12.94
N ALA A 158 -11.32 -2.14 -13.39
CA ALA A 158 -11.90 -1.83 -14.70
C ALA A 158 -11.09 -2.48 -15.84
N LEU A 159 -9.74 -2.56 -15.71
CA LEU A 159 -8.89 -3.26 -16.69
C LEU A 159 -9.09 -4.78 -16.67
N GLU A 160 -9.57 -5.34 -15.57
CA GLU A 160 -9.93 -6.75 -15.42
C GLU A 160 -11.38 -7.04 -15.87
N GLY A 161 -12.18 -6.00 -16.15
CA GLY A 161 -13.60 -6.14 -16.41
C GLY A 161 -14.44 -6.41 -15.17
N LEU A 162 -13.94 -6.03 -14.00
CA LEU A 162 -14.59 -6.20 -12.70
C LEU A 162 -15.21 -4.87 -12.23
N PRO A 163 -16.41 -4.87 -11.63
CA PRO A 163 -16.96 -3.69 -10.98
C PRO A 163 -16.17 -3.32 -9.73
N GLU A 164 -16.25 -2.05 -9.33
CA GLU A 164 -15.81 -1.63 -8.01
C GLU A 164 -16.61 -2.33 -6.91
N ALA A 165 -15.95 -2.65 -5.79
CA ALA A 165 -16.58 -3.28 -4.64
C ALA A 165 -15.93 -2.75 -3.35
N THR A 166 -16.77 -2.21 -2.45
CA THR A 166 -16.37 -1.71 -1.14
C THR A 166 -17.42 -2.09 -0.10
N GLY A 167 -17.01 -2.32 1.13
CA GLY A 167 -17.93 -2.64 2.21
C GLY A 167 -17.39 -3.70 3.17
N TRP A 168 -18.14 -3.95 4.21
CA TRP A 168 -17.83 -5.00 5.17
C TRP A 168 -18.11 -6.38 4.60
N LEU A 169 -17.11 -7.25 4.56
CA LEU A 169 -17.25 -8.68 4.23
C LEU A 169 -17.45 -9.53 5.49
N ALA A 170 -16.94 -9.08 6.63
CA ALA A 170 -17.18 -9.66 7.94
C ALA A 170 -17.17 -8.55 9.01
N TYR A 171 -18.11 -8.61 9.92
CA TYR A 171 -18.21 -7.74 11.09
C TYR A 171 -18.94 -8.49 12.21
N PRO A 172 -18.49 -8.41 13.49
CA PRO A 172 -19.19 -9.06 14.57
C PRO A 172 -20.61 -8.49 14.70
N ALA A 173 -21.59 -9.37 14.79
CA ALA A 173 -22.96 -8.94 15.08
C ALA A 173 -22.96 -8.09 16.37
N PRO A 174 -23.71 -6.96 16.40
CA PRO A 174 -23.84 -6.19 17.62
C PRO A 174 -24.35 -7.12 18.75
N THR A 175 -23.59 -7.23 19.84
CA THR A 175 -24.06 -7.88 21.04
C THR A 175 -25.20 -7.03 21.58
N LEU A 176 -26.44 -7.40 21.28
CA LEU A 176 -27.59 -6.84 21.96
C LEU A 176 -27.37 -7.05 23.47
N PRO A 177 -27.51 -6.03 24.30
CA PRO A 177 -27.48 -6.25 25.75
C PRO A 177 -28.53 -7.31 26.08
N ALA A 178 -28.12 -8.35 26.78
CA ALA A 178 -29.01 -9.45 27.19
C ALA A 178 -30.27 -8.84 27.81
N ALA A 179 -31.42 -9.03 27.18
CA ALA A 179 -32.70 -8.65 27.75
C ALA A 179 -32.82 -9.38 29.13
N ARG A 180 -32.78 -8.62 30.19
CA ARG A 180 -33.09 -9.16 31.53
C ARG A 180 -34.53 -9.64 31.53
N GLY A 181 -34.71 -10.95 31.57
CA GLY A 181 -36.00 -11.52 31.98
C GLY A 181 -36.66 -12.42 30.96
N SER A 182 -36.51 -13.66 31.21
CA SER A 182 -37.41 -14.81 31.25
C SER A 182 -36.72 -16.08 30.74
N LEU A 183 -36.61 -17.04 31.63
CA LEU A 183 -36.20 -18.41 31.31
C LEU A 183 -37.20 -19.03 30.34
N PRO A 184 -36.74 -19.72 29.28
CA PRO A 184 -37.64 -20.48 28.43
C PRO A 184 -38.15 -21.73 29.18
N PRO A 185 -39.36 -22.20 28.88
CA PRO A 185 -39.91 -23.42 29.52
C PRO A 185 -39.09 -24.66 29.07
N GLU A 186 -38.82 -25.53 30.03
CA GLU A 186 -38.25 -26.86 29.80
C GLU A 186 -39.08 -27.66 28.80
N GLY A 187 -38.47 -28.16 27.73
CA GLY A 187 -39.10 -29.16 26.90
C GLY A 187 -38.98 -29.00 25.38
N ALA A 188 -38.01 -28.26 24.85
CA ALA A 188 -37.81 -28.20 23.36
C ALA A 188 -36.58 -29.00 22.94
N ALA A 189 -36.80 -30.02 22.12
CA ALA A 189 -35.76 -30.85 21.47
C ALA A 189 -34.75 -30.01 20.67
N ALA A 190 -33.47 -30.38 20.73
CA ALA A 190 -32.38 -29.74 20.03
C ALA A 190 -32.63 -29.71 18.50
N PRO A 191 -32.56 -28.56 17.84
CA PRO A 191 -32.65 -28.51 16.39
C PRO A 191 -31.33 -28.97 15.74
N ALA A 192 -31.48 -29.79 14.70
CA ALA A 192 -30.42 -30.29 13.85
C ALA A 192 -29.50 -29.16 13.34
N ALA A 193 -28.21 -29.49 13.18
CA ALA A 193 -27.16 -28.61 12.69
C ALA A 193 -27.62 -27.84 11.44
N ARG A 194 -27.86 -26.54 11.60
CA ARG A 194 -28.11 -25.62 10.49
C ARG A 194 -26.78 -25.33 9.80
N GLN A 195 -26.71 -25.72 8.54
CA GLN A 195 -25.73 -25.15 7.60
C GLN A 195 -25.78 -23.63 7.71
N SER A 196 -24.65 -23.02 8.07
CA SER A 196 -24.51 -21.58 8.17
C SER A 196 -24.70 -20.96 6.77
N ARG A 197 -25.91 -20.49 6.51
CA ARG A 197 -26.10 -19.47 5.46
C ARG A 197 -25.44 -18.21 6.01
N PHE A 198 -24.38 -17.73 5.34
CA PHE A 198 -23.87 -16.40 5.51
C PHE A 198 -24.98 -15.40 5.09
N CYS A 199 -25.86 -15.11 6.02
CA CYS A 199 -26.70 -13.93 5.99
C CYS A 199 -25.92 -12.91 6.83
N GLY A 200 -25.09 -12.09 6.16
CA GLY A 200 -24.42 -10.98 6.81
C GLY A 200 -25.48 -10.04 7.43
N PRO A 201 -25.16 -9.36 8.53
CA PRO A 201 -25.96 -8.23 8.99
C PRO A 201 -26.11 -7.23 7.85
N ASP A 202 -27.14 -6.41 7.90
CA ASP A 202 -27.40 -5.32 6.96
C ASP A 202 -26.12 -4.43 6.92
N LEU A 203 -25.24 -4.71 5.94
CA LEU A 203 -23.86 -4.17 5.88
C LEU A 203 -23.86 -2.68 5.47
N ASP A 204 -25.01 -2.16 5.08
CA ASP A 204 -25.22 -0.75 4.75
C ASP A 204 -25.61 0.12 5.97
N SER A 205 -25.56 -0.44 7.18
CA SER A 205 -25.88 0.33 8.38
C SER A 205 -24.78 1.36 8.66
N PRO A 206 -25.08 2.67 8.73
CA PRO A 206 -24.10 3.73 9.06
C PRO A 206 -23.52 3.63 10.49
N ALA A 207 -23.93 2.64 11.27
CA ALA A 207 -23.45 2.39 12.63
C ALA A 207 -22.13 1.62 12.72
N LEU A 208 -21.60 1.08 11.61
CA LEU A 208 -20.36 0.33 11.59
C LEU A 208 -19.17 1.27 11.39
N GLY A 209 -18.53 1.68 12.49
CA GLY A 209 -17.40 2.59 12.47
C GLY A 209 -16.22 2.05 11.63
N THR A 210 -15.76 2.85 10.67
CA THR A 210 -14.62 2.55 9.79
C THR A 210 -13.31 3.16 10.27
N ALA A 211 -13.36 3.99 11.32
CA ALA A 211 -12.18 4.58 11.94
C ALA A 211 -11.43 3.54 12.79
N VAL A 212 -10.12 3.48 12.59
CA VAL A 212 -9.22 2.58 13.30
C VAL A 212 -8.00 3.36 13.79
N VAL A 213 -7.47 2.98 14.95
CA VAL A 213 -6.21 3.53 15.47
C VAL A 213 -5.16 2.42 15.46
N ILE A 214 -4.05 2.70 14.80
CA ILE A 214 -2.86 1.85 14.84
C ILE A 214 -1.79 2.46 15.75
N THR A 215 -0.94 1.60 16.28
CA THR A 215 0.31 1.99 16.94
C THR A 215 1.45 1.67 15.99
N GLU A 216 2.33 2.63 15.78
CA GLU A 216 3.54 2.49 14.96
C GLU A 216 4.71 3.06 15.76
N HIS A 217 5.68 2.20 16.11
CA HIS A 217 6.74 2.57 17.06
C HIS A 217 6.15 3.09 18.39
N ASP A 218 6.46 4.34 18.75
CA ASP A 218 6.02 4.98 20.00
C ASP A 218 4.86 5.97 19.80
N TRP A 219 4.21 5.97 18.63
CA TRP A 219 3.10 6.90 18.32
C TRP A 219 1.87 6.17 17.76
N LYS A 220 0.75 6.86 17.80
CA LYS A 220 -0.55 6.39 17.32
C LYS A 220 -0.96 7.15 16.06
N LEU A 221 -1.64 6.46 15.16
CA LEU A 221 -2.19 7.04 13.93
C LEU A 221 -3.63 6.57 13.75
N SER A 222 -4.55 7.51 13.66
CA SER A 222 -5.94 7.26 13.29
C SER A 222 -6.07 7.29 11.77
N LEU A 223 -6.80 6.33 11.25
CA LEU A 223 -7.12 6.20 9.81
C LEU A 223 -8.57 5.76 9.63
N ASP A 224 -9.07 5.86 8.42
CA ASP A 224 -10.39 5.38 8.05
C ASP A 224 -10.25 4.34 6.93
N VAL A 225 -10.77 3.13 7.14
CA VAL A 225 -10.64 2.04 6.17
C VAL A 225 -11.56 2.20 4.97
N ALA A 226 -12.62 2.99 5.06
CA ALA A 226 -13.53 3.29 3.95
C ALA A 226 -13.08 4.49 3.13
N GLU A 227 -12.61 5.56 3.77
CA GLU A 227 -12.29 6.84 3.11
C GLU A 227 -10.80 7.05 2.84
N GLY A 228 -9.92 6.35 3.57
CA GLY A 228 -8.46 6.51 3.44
C GLY A 228 -7.93 6.10 2.07
N HIS A 229 -6.75 6.62 1.71
CA HIS A 229 -6.07 6.22 0.48
C HIS A 229 -5.62 4.75 0.53
N LYS A 230 -5.47 4.10 -0.61
CA LYS A 230 -5.14 2.67 -0.73
C LYS A 230 -6.17 1.82 0.05
N THR A 231 -5.70 1.09 1.03
CA THR A 231 -6.48 0.28 1.98
C THR A 231 -6.84 1.03 3.26
N GLY A 232 -6.44 2.32 3.38
CA GLY A 232 -6.65 3.18 4.54
C GLY A 232 -5.44 4.05 4.89
N PHE A 233 -4.22 3.50 4.78
CA PHE A 233 -2.99 4.20 5.16
C PHE A 233 -1.76 3.72 4.35
N TYR A 234 -0.66 4.48 4.43
CA TYR A 234 0.61 4.18 3.75
C TYR A 234 1.57 3.40 4.69
N LEU A 235 1.33 2.11 4.84
CA LEU A 235 2.15 1.21 5.68
C LEU A 235 3.57 1.03 5.13
N ASP A 236 3.73 1.16 3.81
CA ASP A 236 5.01 1.07 3.10
C ASP A 236 6.03 2.13 3.54
N GLN A 237 5.58 3.28 4.09
CA GLN A 237 6.43 4.36 4.58
C GLN A 237 6.77 4.27 6.08
N ARG A 238 6.42 3.18 6.77
CA ARG A 238 6.67 3.00 8.22
C ARG A 238 8.13 3.21 8.59
N ASP A 239 9.02 2.51 7.91
CA ASP A 239 10.46 2.57 8.19
C ASP A 239 11.05 3.93 7.81
N SER A 240 10.50 4.58 6.79
CA SER A 240 10.86 5.96 6.42
C SER A 240 10.49 6.95 7.52
N ARG A 241 9.30 6.82 8.10
CA ARG A 241 8.86 7.66 9.23
C ARG A 241 9.76 7.46 10.46
N GLN A 242 10.12 6.21 10.77
CA GLN A 242 11.03 5.89 11.87
C GLN A 242 12.40 6.53 11.67
N LYS A 243 12.98 6.38 10.47
CA LYS A 243 14.27 6.98 10.13
C LYS A 243 14.23 8.49 10.20
N PHE A 244 13.13 9.11 9.76
CA PHE A 244 12.93 10.54 9.87
C PHE A 244 12.87 11.00 11.33
N ALA A 245 12.12 10.31 12.20
CA ALA A 245 12.08 10.58 13.63
C ALA A 245 13.46 10.43 14.29
N ALA A 246 14.21 9.40 13.94
CA ALA A 246 15.57 9.18 14.43
C ALA A 246 16.55 10.27 13.96
N ALA A 247 16.47 10.71 12.70
CA ALA A 247 17.25 11.81 12.17
C ALA A 247 16.90 13.13 12.88
N THR A 248 15.62 13.40 13.09
CA THR A 248 15.13 14.59 13.81
C THR A 248 15.70 14.64 15.22
N ARG A 249 15.66 13.52 15.96
CA ARG A 249 16.22 13.43 17.34
C ARG A 249 17.71 13.66 17.38
N ARG A 250 18.45 13.04 16.43
CA ARG A 250 19.90 13.12 16.37
C ARG A 250 20.40 14.51 15.96
N LEU A 251 19.74 15.12 14.94
CA LEU A 251 20.18 16.39 14.35
C LEU A 251 19.45 17.61 14.94
N LYS A 252 18.45 17.37 15.82
CA LYS A 252 17.69 18.40 16.56
C LYS A 252 17.04 19.44 15.64
N PHE A 253 16.36 18.97 14.57
CA PHE A 253 15.68 19.86 13.63
C PHE A 253 14.70 20.78 14.34
N GLN A 254 14.82 22.09 14.10
CA GLN A 254 13.93 23.09 14.64
C GLN A 254 12.76 23.39 13.71
N ASN A 255 13.02 23.50 12.40
CA ASN A 255 12.02 23.83 11.40
C ASN A 255 11.92 22.71 10.35
N VAL A 256 10.83 21.96 10.38
CA VAL A 256 10.55 20.85 9.47
C VAL A 256 9.44 21.23 8.50
N LEU A 257 9.59 20.88 7.22
CA LEU A 257 8.56 20.97 6.20
C LEU A 257 8.14 19.59 5.74
N ASN A 258 6.86 19.24 5.89
CA ASN A 258 6.27 18.01 5.40
C ASN A 258 5.33 18.29 4.23
N CYS A 259 5.75 17.99 3.01
CA CYS A 259 5.00 18.19 1.78
C CYS A 259 4.24 16.94 1.39
N TYR A 260 2.99 17.09 0.93
CA TYR A 260 2.06 16.01 0.64
C TYR A 260 1.83 15.16 1.89
N CYS A 261 1.53 15.86 2.99
CA CYS A 261 1.59 15.27 4.32
C CYS A 261 0.48 14.23 4.59
N TYR A 262 -0.55 14.16 3.73
CA TYR A 262 -1.71 13.30 3.91
C TYR A 262 -2.27 13.43 5.34
N THR A 263 -2.46 12.35 6.06
CA THR A 263 -2.94 12.33 7.45
C THR A 263 -1.85 12.57 8.50
N GLY A 264 -0.72 13.15 8.11
CA GLY A 264 0.32 13.64 9.01
C GLY A 264 1.27 12.58 9.59
N GLY A 265 1.44 11.42 8.94
CA GLY A 265 2.33 10.38 9.46
C GLY A 265 3.76 10.85 9.70
N PHE A 266 4.38 11.58 8.75
CA PHE A 266 5.71 12.18 8.93
C PHE A 266 5.69 13.36 9.92
N THR A 267 4.57 14.09 10.03
CA THR A 267 4.40 15.16 11.03
C THR A 267 4.49 14.60 12.44
N VAL A 268 3.74 13.54 12.72
CA VAL A 268 3.76 12.83 14.01
C VAL A 268 5.17 12.28 14.28
N ALA A 269 5.82 11.67 13.30
CA ALA A 269 7.19 11.16 13.42
C ALA A 269 8.21 12.27 13.72
N ALA A 270 8.09 13.43 13.07
CA ALA A 270 8.94 14.60 13.33
C ALA A 270 8.78 15.11 14.78
N LEU A 271 7.53 15.25 15.24
CA LEU A 271 7.24 15.71 16.61
C LEU A 271 7.72 14.69 17.65
N ALA A 272 7.54 13.39 17.41
CA ALA A 272 8.08 12.32 18.25
C ALA A 272 9.61 12.29 18.25
N GLY A 273 10.24 12.72 17.16
CA GLY A 273 11.67 12.96 17.07
C GLY A 273 12.16 14.21 17.80
N GLY A 274 11.25 15.07 18.25
CA GLY A 274 11.58 16.31 18.99
C GLY A 274 11.75 17.56 18.10
N ALA A 275 11.17 17.59 16.87
CA ALA A 275 11.19 18.77 16.01
C ALA A 275 10.64 19.99 16.75
N GLY A 276 11.26 21.15 16.59
CA GLY A 276 10.77 22.40 17.19
C GLY A 276 9.40 22.79 16.63
N HIS A 277 9.31 22.92 15.32
CA HIS A 277 8.08 23.24 14.59
C HIS A 277 7.97 22.44 13.29
N VAL A 278 6.76 21.98 12.95
CA VAL A 278 6.49 21.24 11.71
C VAL A 278 5.42 21.97 10.89
N THR A 279 5.80 22.43 9.71
CA THR A 279 4.86 22.91 8.70
C THR A 279 4.46 21.76 7.80
N SER A 280 3.17 21.46 7.71
CA SER A 280 2.61 20.34 6.92
C SER A 280 1.66 20.88 5.88
N ILE A 281 1.80 20.41 4.62
CA ILE A 281 1.03 20.89 3.47
C ILE A 281 0.42 19.71 2.73
N ASP A 282 -0.87 19.78 2.49
CA ASP A 282 -1.61 18.88 1.59
C ASP A 282 -2.75 19.65 0.94
N SER A 283 -3.19 19.23 -0.24
CA SER A 283 -4.34 19.83 -0.94
C SER A 283 -5.67 19.17 -0.57
N SER A 284 -5.68 18.28 0.41
CA SER A 284 -6.88 17.61 0.91
C SER A 284 -7.23 18.13 2.30
N GLY A 285 -8.26 18.97 2.39
CA GLY A 285 -8.77 19.47 3.67
C GLY A 285 -9.10 18.35 4.67
N PRO A 286 -9.83 17.28 4.27
CA PRO A 286 -10.07 16.13 5.15
C PRO A 286 -8.80 15.43 5.66
N ALA A 287 -7.74 15.33 4.84
CA ALA A 287 -6.46 14.80 5.26
C ALA A 287 -5.77 15.71 6.28
N ILE A 288 -5.82 17.02 6.08
CA ILE A 288 -5.29 18.02 7.03
C ILE A 288 -6.02 17.92 8.38
N GLU A 289 -7.34 17.82 8.40
CA GLU A 289 -8.10 17.65 9.65
C GLU A 289 -7.72 16.34 10.37
N ARG A 290 -7.53 15.25 9.63
CA ARG A 290 -7.04 14.00 10.20
C ARG A 290 -5.60 14.13 10.72
N ALA A 291 -4.75 14.91 10.05
CA ALA A 291 -3.39 15.19 10.50
C ALA A 291 -3.39 15.95 11.85
N LYS A 292 -4.25 16.95 12.00
CA LYS A 292 -4.46 17.66 13.28
C LYS A 292 -4.90 16.71 14.39
N ALA A 293 -5.87 15.84 14.09
CA ALA A 293 -6.35 14.82 15.03
C ALA A 293 -5.24 13.83 15.42
N ASN A 294 -4.36 13.43 14.50
CA ASN A 294 -3.23 12.55 14.78
C ASN A 294 -2.17 13.23 15.66
N VAL A 295 -1.93 14.53 15.51
CA VAL A 295 -1.07 15.30 16.42
C VAL A 295 -1.65 15.31 17.83
N ALA A 296 -2.95 15.62 17.97
CA ALA A 296 -3.65 15.65 19.24
C ALA A 296 -3.72 14.25 19.91
N LEU A 297 -3.94 13.19 19.12
CA LEU A 297 -3.99 11.78 19.58
C LEU A 297 -2.70 11.35 20.30
N ASN A 298 -1.56 11.97 19.94
CA ASN A 298 -0.26 11.72 20.55
C ASN A 298 0.10 12.71 21.67
N GLY A 299 -0.80 13.62 22.04
CA GLY A 299 -0.57 14.61 23.07
C GLY A 299 0.47 15.67 22.71
N PHE A 300 0.78 15.85 21.42
CA PHE A 300 1.70 16.90 20.99
C PHE A 300 1.01 18.27 21.00
N ASP A 301 1.76 19.29 21.39
CA ASP A 301 1.29 20.68 21.39
C ASP A 301 1.01 21.16 19.95
N ALA A 302 -0.24 21.52 19.68
CA ALA A 302 -0.68 22.01 18.37
C ALA A 302 0.06 23.30 17.94
N SER A 303 0.55 24.11 18.89
CA SER A 303 1.34 25.32 18.59
C SER A 303 2.67 25.02 17.88
N ARG A 304 3.16 23.77 17.99
CA ARG A 304 4.34 23.27 17.27
C ARG A 304 4.05 22.83 15.83
N THR A 305 2.83 23.07 15.33
CA THR A 305 2.45 22.70 13.97
C THR A 305 1.77 23.83 13.23
N THR A 306 2.06 23.94 11.92
CA THR A 306 1.27 24.72 10.97
C THR A 306 0.73 23.76 9.91
N MET A 307 -0.61 23.63 9.84
CA MET A 307 -1.28 22.72 8.91
C MET A 307 -1.97 23.53 7.81
N LEU A 308 -1.57 23.32 6.56
CA LEU A 308 -2.01 24.10 5.41
C LEU A 308 -2.74 23.23 4.39
N ASP A 309 -4.01 23.53 4.15
CA ASP A 309 -4.75 23.03 2.98
C ASP A 309 -4.36 23.92 1.79
N ALA A 310 -3.38 23.48 1.00
CA ALA A 310 -2.80 24.27 -0.07
C ALA A 310 -2.06 23.42 -1.12
N ASP A 311 -1.87 24.00 -2.31
CA ASP A 311 -1.01 23.41 -3.34
C ASP A 311 0.46 23.46 -2.92
N VAL A 312 1.10 22.29 -2.85
CA VAL A 312 2.50 22.16 -2.41
C VAL A 312 3.46 22.94 -3.31
N ASN A 313 3.26 22.88 -4.63
CA ASN A 313 4.15 23.55 -5.57
C ASN A 313 4.07 25.09 -5.43
N ALA A 314 2.87 25.60 -5.22
CA ALA A 314 2.66 27.04 -4.98
C ALA A 314 3.35 27.47 -3.69
N MET A 315 3.20 26.68 -2.62
CA MET A 315 3.82 26.99 -1.31
C MET A 315 5.35 26.90 -1.35
N LEU A 316 5.92 25.90 -2.03
CA LEU A 316 7.38 25.81 -2.19
C LEU A 316 7.94 27.05 -2.93
N ARG A 317 7.26 27.51 -3.99
CA ARG A 317 7.65 28.74 -4.70
C ARG A 317 7.49 29.99 -3.84
N GLN A 318 6.46 30.04 -3.02
CA GLN A 318 6.25 31.14 -2.07
C GLN A 318 7.39 31.18 -1.05
N TYR A 319 7.72 30.07 -0.40
CA TYR A 319 8.81 30.02 0.58
C TYR A 319 10.17 30.37 -0.05
N GLN A 320 10.40 29.95 -1.31
CA GLN A 320 11.60 30.36 -2.02
C GLN A 320 11.67 31.88 -2.23
N ARG A 321 10.56 32.55 -2.61
CA ARG A 321 10.50 34.01 -2.77
C ARG A 321 10.67 34.75 -1.44
N GLU A 322 10.15 34.18 -0.35
CA GLU A 322 10.25 34.73 1.00
C GLU A 322 11.63 34.49 1.65
N GLY A 323 12.50 33.72 1.01
CA GLY A 323 13.79 33.32 1.60
C GLY A 323 13.66 32.43 2.83
N LYS A 324 12.51 31.77 3.00
CA LYS A 324 12.28 30.88 4.14
C LYS A 324 13.06 29.58 3.97
N THR A 325 13.71 29.11 5.05
CA THR A 325 14.50 27.88 5.03
C THR A 325 14.02 26.88 6.07
N PHE A 326 14.34 25.60 5.83
CA PHE A 326 13.97 24.47 6.69
C PHE A 326 15.18 23.57 6.95
N ASP A 327 15.29 23.04 8.17
CA ASP A 327 16.35 22.10 8.56
C ASP A 327 16.14 20.72 7.95
N ALA A 328 14.87 20.34 7.81
CA ALA A 328 14.51 19.09 7.16
C ALA A 328 13.24 19.25 6.31
N ILE A 329 13.22 18.55 5.17
CA ILE A 329 12.07 18.54 4.26
C ILE A 329 11.73 17.09 3.92
N VAL A 330 10.44 16.76 3.92
CA VAL A 330 9.90 15.53 3.36
C VAL A 330 9.12 15.86 2.09
N LEU A 331 9.44 15.18 0.99
CA LEU A 331 8.69 15.19 -0.27
C LEU A 331 8.17 13.79 -0.56
N ASP A 332 6.90 13.51 -0.28
CA ASP A 332 6.24 12.24 -0.59
C ASP A 332 5.04 12.46 -1.53
N PRO A 333 5.29 12.88 -2.77
CA PRO A 333 4.25 13.27 -3.70
C PRO A 333 3.43 12.07 -4.19
N PRO A 334 2.20 12.32 -4.68
CA PRO A 334 1.37 11.30 -5.31
C PRO A 334 2.04 10.77 -6.59
N LYS A 335 1.48 9.69 -7.13
CA LYS A 335 1.97 9.04 -8.34
C LYS A 335 1.81 9.95 -9.57
N PHE A 336 2.91 10.54 -10.06
CA PHE A 336 2.90 11.39 -11.27
C PHE A 336 2.94 10.59 -12.58
N ALA A 337 3.48 9.35 -12.56
CA ALA A 337 3.54 8.48 -13.73
C ALA A 337 3.03 7.07 -13.38
N PRO A 338 1.78 6.73 -13.70
CA PRO A 338 1.29 5.37 -13.51
C PRO A 338 1.97 4.36 -14.47
N THR A 339 2.43 4.81 -15.65
CA THR A 339 3.11 3.96 -16.64
C THR A 339 4.33 4.68 -17.26
N VAL A 340 5.22 3.91 -17.90
CA VAL A 340 6.40 4.41 -18.58
C VAL A 340 6.07 5.47 -19.64
N LYS A 341 4.91 5.41 -20.29
CA LYS A 341 4.45 6.43 -21.26
C LYS A 341 4.35 7.84 -20.66
N HIS A 342 4.19 7.97 -19.37
CA HIS A 342 4.08 9.24 -18.65
C HIS A 342 5.38 9.64 -17.95
N ALA A 343 6.45 8.85 -18.12
CA ALA A 343 7.70 9.02 -17.38
C ALA A 343 8.34 10.40 -17.59
N GLU A 344 8.35 10.90 -18.82
CA GLU A 344 8.97 12.19 -19.15
C GLU A 344 8.26 13.37 -18.46
N ARG A 345 6.92 13.40 -18.52
CA ARG A 345 6.12 14.43 -17.82
C ARG A 345 6.31 14.36 -16.32
N ALA A 346 6.31 13.15 -15.77
CA ALA A 346 6.52 12.93 -14.34
C ALA A 346 7.94 13.31 -13.92
N ALA A 347 8.96 13.02 -14.74
CA ALA A 347 10.33 13.41 -14.47
C ALA A 347 10.47 14.94 -14.32
N ARG A 348 9.79 15.72 -15.17
CA ARG A 348 9.74 17.18 -15.05
C ARG A 348 9.09 17.63 -13.75
N ALA A 349 7.97 17.01 -13.34
CA ALA A 349 7.29 17.33 -12.10
C ALA A 349 8.15 16.99 -10.87
N TYR A 350 8.75 15.80 -10.83
CA TYR A 350 9.68 15.41 -9.76
C TYR A 350 10.90 16.33 -9.71
N LYS A 351 11.46 16.72 -10.87
CA LYS A 351 12.59 17.65 -10.93
C LYS A 351 12.24 19.00 -10.31
N ASP A 352 11.08 19.57 -10.67
CA ASP A 352 10.66 20.88 -10.20
C ASP A 352 10.46 20.92 -8.68
N ILE A 353 9.74 19.96 -8.09
CA ILE A 353 9.54 19.94 -6.64
C ILE A 353 10.84 19.70 -5.88
N ASN A 354 11.74 18.84 -6.38
CA ASN A 354 13.03 18.60 -5.73
C ASN A 354 13.94 19.83 -5.85
N ARG A 355 13.96 20.55 -7.00
CA ARG A 355 14.68 21.79 -7.17
C ARG A 355 14.22 22.85 -6.16
N LEU A 356 12.91 23.02 -6.03
CA LEU A 356 12.33 23.98 -5.06
C LEU A 356 12.70 23.62 -3.62
N ALA A 357 12.56 22.34 -3.24
CA ALA A 357 12.90 21.88 -1.90
C ALA A 357 14.39 22.06 -1.58
N LEU A 358 15.30 21.73 -2.51
CA LEU A 358 16.73 21.92 -2.33
C LEU A 358 17.11 23.41 -2.18
N ALA A 359 16.42 24.30 -2.91
CA ALA A 359 16.64 25.73 -2.80
C ALA A 359 16.32 26.29 -1.41
N ILE A 360 15.22 25.81 -0.80
CA ILE A 360 14.77 26.26 0.55
C ILE A 360 15.30 25.38 1.70
N LEU A 361 16.11 24.36 1.42
CA LEU A 361 16.77 23.56 2.44
C LEU A 361 17.94 24.37 3.03
N ALA A 362 18.02 24.45 4.35
CA ALA A 362 19.12 25.11 5.05
C ALA A 362 20.48 24.42 4.75
N PRO A 363 21.60 25.12 4.81
CA PRO A 363 22.93 24.50 4.77
C PRO A 363 23.06 23.41 5.85
N GLY A 364 23.51 22.21 5.49
CA GLY A 364 23.53 21.04 6.38
C GLY A 364 22.17 20.38 6.60
N GLY A 365 21.10 20.94 6.05
CA GLY A 365 19.74 20.40 6.16
C GLY A 365 19.56 19.08 5.40
N VAL A 366 18.48 18.36 5.72
CA VAL A 366 18.21 17.00 5.22
C VAL A 366 16.91 16.95 4.42
N LEU A 367 16.99 16.40 3.21
CA LEU A 367 15.82 16.15 2.34
C LEU A 367 15.53 14.66 2.26
N PHE A 368 14.33 14.26 2.64
CA PHE A 368 13.75 12.94 2.37
C PHE A 368 12.82 13.09 1.17
N THR A 369 13.16 12.50 0.03
CA THR A 369 12.36 12.59 -1.20
C THR A 369 12.01 11.24 -1.76
N TYR A 370 10.76 11.08 -2.21
CA TYR A 370 10.20 9.80 -2.64
C TYR A 370 9.55 9.86 -4.01
N SER A 371 9.45 8.69 -4.64
CA SER A 371 8.64 8.44 -5.83
C SER A 371 7.97 7.08 -5.72
N CYS A 372 6.65 7.04 -5.79
CA CYS A 372 5.86 5.80 -5.90
C CYS A 372 5.41 5.51 -7.35
N SER A 373 5.96 6.19 -8.34
CA SER A 373 5.63 6.03 -9.76
C SER A 373 6.29 4.81 -10.37
N GLY A 374 5.51 3.81 -10.82
CA GLY A 374 6.02 2.61 -11.48
C GLY A 374 6.75 2.89 -12.81
N GLY A 375 6.43 4.02 -13.49
CA GLY A 375 7.13 4.46 -14.70
C GLY A 375 8.49 5.12 -14.44
N ILE A 376 8.89 5.33 -13.18
CA ILE A 376 10.17 5.95 -12.79
C ILE A 376 11.00 4.89 -12.08
N SER A 377 12.11 4.45 -12.68
CA SER A 377 13.06 3.54 -12.04
C SER A 377 13.88 4.24 -10.96
N ALA A 378 14.54 3.49 -10.07
CA ALA A 378 15.42 4.03 -9.04
C ALA A 378 16.61 4.84 -9.65
N ASP A 379 17.18 4.36 -10.74
CA ASP A 379 18.24 5.08 -11.49
C ASP A 379 17.73 6.39 -12.10
N LEU A 380 16.54 6.35 -12.74
CA LEU A 380 15.94 7.55 -13.32
C LEU A 380 15.59 8.57 -12.22
N PHE A 381 15.05 8.11 -11.07
CA PHE A 381 14.74 9.01 -9.95
C PHE A 381 16.01 9.70 -9.42
N HIS A 382 17.10 8.96 -9.26
CA HIS A 382 18.39 9.55 -8.88
C HIS A 382 18.85 10.63 -9.89
N LYS A 383 18.79 10.36 -11.19
CA LYS A 383 19.16 11.33 -12.24
C LYS A 383 18.29 12.60 -12.21
N ILE A 384 16.99 12.43 -11.96
CA ILE A 384 16.04 13.54 -11.80
C ILE A 384 16.44 14.43 -10.63
N VAL A 385 16.71 13.83 -9.46
CA VAL A 385 17.08 14.57 -8.25
C VAL A 385 18.44 15.25 -8.40
N ALA A 386 19.42 14.58 -9.03
CA ALA A 386 20.72 15.18 -9.34
C ALA A 386 20.58 16.40 -10.26
N SER A 387 19.76 16.29 -11.31
CA SER A 387 19.47 17.42 -12.23
C SER A 387 18.74 18.56 -11.48
N ALA A 388 17.88 18.24 -10.51
CA ALA A 388 17.23 19.25 -9.66
C ALA A 388 18.22 20.01 -8.77
N GLY A 389 19.23 19.31 -8.23
CA GLY A 389 20.33 19.93 -7.48
C GLY A 389 21.14 20.89 -8.34
N THR A 390 21.50 20.49 -9.56
CA THR A 390 22.20 21.35 -10.53
C THR A 390 21.40 22.63 -10.81
N ASP A 391 20.10 22.51 -11.10
CA ASP A 391 19.24 23.66 -11.41
C ASP A 391 19.00 24.56 -10.16
N ALA A 392 19.09 24.02 -8.97
CA ALA A 392 18.99 24.78 -7.72
C ALA A 392 20.32 25.42 -7.30
N GLY A 393 21.43 25.12 -7.97
CA GLY A 393 22.78 25.53 -7.56
C GLY A 393 23.19 24.92 -6.21
N VAL A 394 22.69 23.72 -5.88
CA VAL A 394 22.89 23.05 -4.60
C VAL A 394 23.66 21.78 -4.78
N ASP A 395 24.72 21.60 -4.01
CA ASP A 395 25.43 20.33 -3.86
C ASP A 395 24.97 19.61 -2.60
N ALA A 396 24.75 18.29 -2.72
CA ALA A 396 24.26 17.45 -1.63
C ALA A 396 24.82 16.03 -1.71
N PHE A 397 24.97 15.40 -0.55
CA PHE A 397 25.30 13.98 -0.45
C PHE A 397 24.01 13.16 -0.46
N ILE A 398 23.95 12.05 -1.18
CA ILE A 398 22.96 11.00 -0.96
C ILE A 398 23.52 10.09 0.13
N THR A 399 22.93 10.12 1.30
CA THR A 399 23.40 9.33 2.44
C THR A 399 22.69 8.00 2.56
N GLU A 400 21.48 7.86 1.97
CA GLU A 400 20.71 6.63 2.03
C GLU A 400 19.77 6.50 0.84
N ARG A 401 19.54 5.23 0.40
CA ARG A 401 18.47 4.83 -0.51
C ARG A 401 17.41 4.09 0.28
N MET A 402 16.15 4.41 0.05
CA MET A 402 15.02 3.87 0.78
C MET A 402 14.02 3.21 -0.16
N GLY A 403 13.28 2.27 0.34
CA GLY A 403 12.22 1.54 -0.35
C GLY A 403 11.01 1.33 0.56
N GLY A 404 10.13 0.42 0.17
CA GLY A 404 9.00 0.02 1.00
C GLY A 404 9.44 -0.72 2.26
N ALA A 405 8.64 -0.63 3.32
CA ALA A 405 8.85 -1.37 4.56
C ALA A 405 8.86 -2.91 4.30
N PRO A 406 9.50 -3.73 5.18
CA PRO A 406 9.73 -5.16 4.95
C PRO A 406 8.48 -6.01 4.69
N ASP A 407 7.33 -5.57 5.17
CA ASP A 407 6.03 -6.22 4.90
C ASP A 407 5.48 -5.94 3.48
N HIS A 408 6.21 -5.16 2.68
CA HIS A 408 5.98 -4.95 1.25
C HIS A 408 7.11 -5.61 0.43
N PRO A 409 7.31 -6.94 0.53
CA PRO A 409 8.44 -7.60 -0.09
C PRO A 409 8.33 -7.60 -1.61
N MET A 410 9.49 -7.69 -2.27
CA MET A 410 9.59 -8.03 -3.69
C MET A 410 10.11 -9.44 -3.84
N THR A 411 9.68 -10.16 -4.88
CA THR A 411 10.38 -11.37 -5.30
C THR A 411 11.44 -11.02 -6.34
N ILE A 412 12.52 -11.80 -6.36
CA ILE A 412 13.59 -11.63 -7.35
C ILE A 412 13.12 -11.87 -8.80
N ALA A 413 11.99 -12.56 -8.97
CA ALA A 413 11.41 -12.85 -10.28
C ALA A 413 10.39 -11.79 -10.74
N PHE A 414 10.07 -10.79 -9.90
CA PHE A 414 9.04 -9.78 -10.18
C PHE A 414 9.56 -8.37 -9.81
N PRO A 415 10.42 -7.79 -10.66
CA PRO A 415 11.01 -6.46 -10.41
C PRO A 415 9.99 -5.32 -10.40
N GLU A 416 8.81 -5.50 -11.00
CA GLU A 416 7.71 -4.53 -10.97
C GLU A 416 7.16 -4.28 -9.55
N GLY A 417 7.52 -5.14 -8.59
CA GLY A 417 7.25 -4.94 -7.16
C GLY A 417 8.00 -3.75 -6.56
N GLU A 418 9.10 -3.28 -7.20
CA GLU A 418 9.83 -2.09 -6.75
C GLU A 418 9.11 -0.80 -7.17
N TYR A 419 8.08 -0.42 -6.42
CA TYR A 419 7.31 0.77 -6.74
C TYR A 419 7.69 2.00 -5.91
N LEU A 420 8.14 1.85 -4.65
CA LEU A 420 8.57 2.96 -3.79
C LEU A 420 10.08 3.12 -3.83
N LYS A 421 10.54 4.29 -4.21
CA LYS A 421 11.95 4.71 -4.23
C LYS A 421 12.11 5.96 -3.42
N GLY A 422 13.10 5.99 -2.53
CA GLY A 422 13.42 7.15 -1.71
C GLY A 422 14.92 7.46 -1.70
N LEU A 423 15.25 8.72 -1.52
CA LEU A 423 16.59 9.22 -1.31
C LEU A 423 16.62 10.11 -0.09
N VAL A 424 17.62 9.93 0.75
CA VAL A 424 17.95 10.86 1.84
C VAL A 424 19.18 11.66 1.41
N LEU A 425 19.01 12.97 1.32
CA LEU A 425 20.08 13.90 0.92
C LEU A 425 20.44 14.82 2.07
N VAL A 426 21.73 15.12 2.19
CA VAL A 426 22.25 16.15 3.09
C VAL A 426 22.86 17.25 2.23
N LYS A 427 22.30 18.49 2.33
CA LYS A 427 22.84 19.66 1.63
C LYS A 427 24.21 20.01 2.22
N ARG A 428 25.22 20.21 1.38
CA ARG A 428 26.53 20.65 1.86
C ARG A 428 26.41 21.96 2.62
N PRO A 429 27.10 22.15 3.75
CA PRO A 429 27.26 23.46 4.34
C PRO A 429 27.83 24.44 3.30
N ALA A 430 27.45 25.72 3.41
CA ALA A 430 28.15 26.76 2.67
C ALA A 430 29.61 26.76 3.18
N GLY A 431 30.57 26.67 2.26
CA GLY A 431 31.98 26.75 2.57
C GLY A 431 32.38 28.13 3.06
#